data_818657f8a2c855726d78c1d7bbf0c1c5
#
_entry.id   818657f8a2c855726d78c1d7bbf0c1c5
#
_cell.length_a   1.000
_cell.length_b   1.000
_cell.length_c   1.000
_cell.angle_alpha   90.00
_cell.angle_beta   90.00
_cell.angle_gamma   90.00
#
_symmetry.space_group_name_H-M   'P 1'
#
loop_
_entity.id
_entity.type
_entity.pdbx_description
1 polymer ?
#
loop_
_entity_poly.entity_id
_entity_poly.type
_entity_poly.pdbx_seq_one_letter_code
_entity_poly.pdbx_strand_id
1 'polypeptide(L)'
;MADLSDVENALVGVVAQVFYPNGTAQSSALGAPVRIYRGWPSKPELETDLRAGAVNVSIYALNRERPVTRFQNNWRQLSGPTEPTLTLTVSGQTVTVGGTVAVPQNAAVIVNGASGYSYALQAIDTPTSIATALASLICADDPEASSSGPVITVPSATSLIGRVGTFGDSLRELKRQRRDIQIALWANTPLLRDQIASLLDPALAAMEFIALADGTVGRMVYVGSPHDDTVQKEILYRRNLIYSVEYGTTQTRTDAAIIVPIVDDFCGFSPITTSLVKSVVA
;
A
#
# COMPACT_ATOMS: atom_id res chain seq x y z
N MET A 1 -3.59 -0.88 1.49
CA MET A 1 -5.06 -1.07 1.47
C MET A 1 -5.72 0.26 1.70
N ALA A 2 -6.72 0.64 0.86
CA ALA A 2 -7.54 1.81 1.11
C ALA A 2 -8.96 1.40 1.48
N ASP A 3 -9.55 2.11 2.45
CA ASP A 3 -10.93 1.97 2.87
C ASP A 3 -11.54 3.32 3.28
N LEU A 4 -12.71 3.31 3.91
CA LEU A 4 -13.37 4.53 4.39
C LEU A 4 -12.50 5.29 5.40
N SER A 5 -11.78 4.58 6.25
CA SER A 5 -10.95 5.20 7.29
C SER A 5 -9.79 6.00 6.69
N ASP A 6 -9.23 5.54 5.57
CA ASP A 6 -8.16 6.25 4.86
C ASP A 6 -8.67 7.52 4.18
N VAL A 7 -9.92 7.49 3.66
CA VAL A 7 -10.57 8.68 3.10
C VAL A 7 -10.79 9.75 4.18
N GLU A 8 -11.31 9.35 5.33
CA GLU A 8 -11.50 10.28 6.45
C GLU A 8 -10.17 10.83 6.99
N ASN A 9 -9.13 9.99 7.09
CA ASN A 9 -7.79 10.42 7.51
C ASN A 9 -7.15 11.39 6.48
N ALA A 10 -7.30 11.11 5.19
CA ALA A 10 -6.81 11.99 4.14
C ALA A 10 -7.48 13.38 4.23
N LEU A 11 -8.80 13.42 4.45
CA LEU A 11 -9.52 14.68 4.65
C LEU A 11 -9.10 15.41 5.92
N VAL A 12 -8.83 14.69 7.03
CA VAL A 12 -8.26 15.31 8.25
C VAL A 12 -6.93 15.97 7.92
N GLY A 13 -6.06 15.29 7.16
CA GLY A 13 -4.77 15.84 6.73
C GLY A 13 -4.92 17.10 5.86
N VAL A 14 -5.83 17.07 4.90
CA VAL A 14 -6.15 18.24 4.04
C VAL A 14 -6.64 19.42 4.88
N VAL A 15 -7.60 19.20 5.75
CA VAL A 15 -8.16 20.24 6.62
C VAL A 15 -7.08 20.78 7.57
N ALA A 16 -6.23 19.90 8.12
CA ALA A 16 -5.12 20.30 8.97
C ALA A 16 -4.13 21.20 8.22
N GLN A 17 -3.83 20.91 6.97
CA GLN A 17 -2.94 21.73 6.15
C GLN A 17 -3.49 23.11 5.85
N VAL A 18 -4.82 23.24 5.69
CA VAL A 18 -5.48 24.53 5.50
C VAL A 18 -5.36 25.43 6.73
N PHE A 19 -5.61 24.87 7.93
CA PHE A 19 -5.54 25.64 9.17
C PHE A 19 -4.14 25.78 9.74
N TYR A 20 -3.27 24.84 9.48
CA TYR A 20 -1.89 24.79 9.99
C TYR A 20 -0.87 24.57 8.85
N PRO A 21 -0.75 25.52 7.92
CA PRO A 21 0.14 25.36 6.75
C PRO A 21 1.62 25.20 7.13
N ASN A 22 1.99 25.68 8.31
CA ASN A 22 3.38 25.59 8.83
C ASN A 22 3.52 24.51 9.92
N GLY A 23 2.53 23.59 10.04
CA GLY A 23 2.49 22.54 11.03
C GLY A 23 1.74 22.92 12.31
N THR A 24 1.24 21.91 13.01
CA THR A 24 0.36 22.06 14.19
C THR A 24 1.05 22.64 15.43
N ALA A 25 2.38 22.76 15.41
CA ALA A 25 3.14 23.46 16.46
C ALA A 25 3.09 25.00 16.33
N GLN A 26 2.59 25.50 15.20
CA GLN A 26 2.43 26.93 14.94
C GLN A 26 0.98 27.37 15.15
N SER A 27 0.76 28.69 15.24
CA SER A 27 -0.59 29.24 15.31
C SER A 27 -1.40 28.89 14.07
N SER A 28 -2.70 28.63 14.23
CA SER A 28 -3.57 28.41 13.11
C SER A 28 -3.74 29.67 12.26
N ALA A 29 -4.07 29.50 11.00
CA ALA A 29 -4.41 30.61 10.07
C ALA A 29 -5.61 31.47 10.54
N LEU A 30 -6.44 30.94 11.47
CA LEU A 30 -7.54 31.67 12.09
C LEU A 30 -7.12 32.55 13.29
N GLY A 31 -5.93 32.35 13.83
CA GLY A 31 -5.53 32.94 15.10
C GLY A 31 -6.21 32.34 16.33
N ALA A 32 -7.08 31.35 16.17
CA ALA A 32 -7.76 30.59 17.23
C ALA A 32 -7.35 29.11 17.16
N PRO A 33 -7.31 28.37 18.27
CA PRO A 33 -7.04 26.95 18.25
C PRO A 33 -8.09 26.19 17.42
N VAL A 34 -7.65 25.28 16.54
CA VAL A 34 -8.54 24.43 15.72
C VAL A 34 -8.27 22.98 16.05
N ARG A 35 -9.29 22.26 16.53
CA ARG A 35 -9.25 20.81 16.73
C ARG A 35 -9.88 20.10 15.52
N ILE A 36 -9.12 19.21 14.90
CA ILE A 36 -9.54 18.50 13.70
C ILE A 36 -9.48 17.01 14.00
N TYR A 37 -10.59 16.31 13.78
CA TYR A 37 -10.70 14.89 14.14
C TYR A 37 -11.75 14.17 13.30
N ARG A 38 -11.68 12.84 13.33
CA ARG A 38 -12.67 11.94 12.75
C ARG A 38 -13.81 11.69 13.74
N GLY A 39 -15.01 11.52 13.21
CA GLY A 39 -16.19 11.15 13.98
C GLY A 39 -16.95 12.36 14.51
N TRP A 40 -17.95 12.06 15.33
CA TRP A 40 -18.80 13.07 15.95
C TRP A 40 -18.21 13.53 17.29
N PRO A 41 -18.24 14.83 17.61
CA PRO A 41 -17.71 15.32 18.89
C PRO A 41 -18.52 14.80 20.07
N SER A 42 -17.87 14.55 21.19
CA SER A 42 -18.56 14.37 22.47
C SER A 42 -19.06 15.72 22.96
N LYS A 43 -20.29 15.75 23.50
CA LYS A 43 -20.91 17.01 23.94
C LYS A 43 -20.07 17.76 24.99
N PRO A 44 -19.54 17.12 26.07
CA PRO A 44 -18.74 17.81 27.09
C PRO A 44 -17.46 18.42 26.56
N GLU A 45 -16.75 17.72 25.67
CA GLU A 45 -15.48 18.21 25.06
C GLU A 45 -15.74 19.38 24.12
N LEU A 46 -16.77 19.27 23.28
CA LEU A 46 -17.16 20.33 22.36
C LEU A 46 -17.52 21.61 23.11
N GLU A 47 -18.36 21.53 24.19
CA GLU A 47 -18.71 22.68 24.99
C GLU A 47 -17.50 23.33 25.67
N THR A 48 -16.58 22.52 26.17
CA THR A 48 -15.32 23.00 26.77
C THR A 48 -14.48 23.77 25.76
N ASP A 49 -14.28 23.21 24.59
CA ASP A 49 -13.52 23.84 23.52
C ASP A 49 -14.14 25.15 23.05
N LEU A 50 -15.44 25.15 22.80
CA LEU A 50 -16.15 26.35 22.34
C LEU A 50 -16.13 27.47 23.40
N ARG A 51 -16.24 27.16 24.68
CA ARG A 51 -16.09 28.13 25.76
C ARG A 51 -14.67 28.69 25.85
N ALA A 52 -13.68 27.87 25.53
CA ALA A 52 -12.29 28.32 25.46
C ALA A 52 -11.96 29.10 24.17
N GLY A 53 -12.93 29.31 23.27
CA GLY A 53 -12.73 29.98 21.99
C GLY A 53 -12.07 29.11 20.92
N ALA A 54 -11.93 27.81 21.17
CA ALA A 54 -11.41 26.89 20.18
C ALA A 54 -12.51 26.49 19.17
N VAL A 55 -12.06 26.21 17.96
CA VAL A 55 -12.89 25.73 16.87
C VAL A 55 -12.76 24.22 16.75
N ASN A 56 -13.85 23.54 16.45
CA ASN A 56 -13.85 22.11 16.17
C ASN A 56 -14.24 21.85 14.72
N VAL A 57 -13.47 20.98 14.05
CA VAL A 57 -13.76 20.48 12.71
C VAL A 57 -13.81 18.97 12.77
N SER A 58 -15.02 18.43 12.63
CA SER A 58 -15.26 17.00 12.67
C SER A 58 -15.57 16.46 11.27
N ILE A 59 -14.94 15.33 10.93
CA ILE A 59 -15.04 14.68 9.63
C ILE A 59 -15.63 13.30 9.83
N TYR A 60 -16.75 13.01 9.19
CA TYR A 60 -17.37 11.69 9.28
C TYR A 60 -18.23 11.37 8.06
N ALA A 61 -18.37 10.08 7.82
CA ALA A 61 -19.15 9.56 6.71
C ALA A 61 -20.64 9.57 7.03
N LEU A 62 -21.46 10.07 6.11
CA LEU A 62 -22.91 9.92 6.15
C LEU A 62 -23.34 8.53 5.69
N ASN A 63 -24.58 8.12 6.05
CA ASN A 63 -25.13 6.83 5.64
C ASN A 63 -25.51 6.74 4.14
N ARG A 64 -25.16 7.74 3.35
CA ARG A 64 -25.44 7.79 1.91
C ARG A 64 -24.26 7.20 1.14
N GLU A 65 -24.38 5.91 0.82
CA GLU A 65 -23.38 5.17 0.04
C GLU A 65 -24.01 4.61 -1.24
N ARG A 66 -23.25 4.59 -2.34
CA ARG A 66 -23.65 3.99 -3.61
C ARG A 66 -22.50 3.17 -4.20
N PRO A 67 -22.73 1.93 -4.62
CA PRO A 67 -21.76 1.16 -5.37
C PRO A 67 -21.60 1.78 -6.78
N VAL A 68 -20.38 1.98 -7.20
CA VAL A 68 -20.02 2.50 -8.53
C VAL A 68 -18.95 1.65 -9.20
N THR A 69 -18.83 0.39 -8.77
CA THR A 69 -17.88 -0.56 -9.33
C THR A 69 -18.16 -0.81 -10.83
N ARG A 70 -17.18 -0.54 -11.67
CA ARG A 70 -17.28 -0.67 -13.14
C ARG A 70 -16.18 -1.54 -13.74
N PHE A 71 -15.21 -1.96 -12.93
CA PHE A 71 -14.00 -2.63 -13.37
C PHE A 71 -13.92 -4.04 -12.81
N GLN A 72 -13.16 -4.91 -13.50
CA GLN A 72 -12.84 -6.24 -13.03
C GLN A 72 -11.82 -6.16 -11.89
N ASN A 73 -11.90 -7.09 -10.93
CA ASN A 73 -10.98 -7.22 -9.79
C ASN A 73 -9.60 -7.78 -10.20
N ASN A 74 -8.96 -7.20 -11.21
CA ASN A 74 -7.68 -7.67 -11.68
C ASN A 74 -6.55 -7.11 -10.82
N TRP A 75 -5.55 -7.93 -10.56
CA TRP A 75 -4.30 -7.49 -9.96
C TRP A 75 -3.55 -6.60 -10.95
N ARG A 76 -3.04 -5.49 -10.45
CA ARG A 76 -2.16 -4.58 -11.18
C ARG A 76 -0.87 -4.42 -10.39
N GLN A 77 0.25 -4.38 -11.07
CA GLN A 77 1.53 -4.08 -10.45
C GLN A 77 1.52 -2.64 -9.93
N LEU A 78 1.81 -2.47 -8.65
CA LEU A 78 1.94 -1.15 -7.98
C LEU A 78 3.40 -0.70 -8.00
N SER A 79 4.31 -1.60 -7.60
CA SER A 79 5.75 -1.40 -7.71
C SER A 79 6.40 -2.58 -8.43
N GLY A 80 7.44 -2.31 -9.22
CA GLY A 80 8.28 -3.37 -9.80
C GLY A 80 9.06 -4.11 -8.71
N PRO A 81 9.62 -5.29 -9.05
CA PRO A 81 10.58 -5.95 -8.19
C PRO A 81 11.76 -5.01 -7.89
N THR A 82 12.24 -5.02 -6.66
CA THR A 82 13.43 -4.25 -6.26
C THR A 82 14.68 -4.83 -6.90
N GLU A 83 15.74 -4.05 -7.03
CA GLU A 83 17.03 -4.56 -7.51
C GLU A 83 17.60 -5.61 -6.53
N PRO A 84 18.07 -6.76 -7.03
CA PRO A 84 18.64 -7.79 -6.18
C PRO A 84 19.97 -7.35 -5.57
N THR A 85 20.18 -7.66 -4.30
CA THR A 85 21.46 -7.42 -3.61
C THR A 85 22.36 -8.65 -3.60
N LEU A 86 21.78 -9.85 -3.77
CA LEU A 86 22.51 -11.10 -4.00
C LEU A 86 22.90 -11.20 -5.47
N THR A 87 24.02 -11.84 -5.76
CA THR A 87 24.48 -12.12 -7.13
C THR A 87 24.79 -13.61 -7.31
N LEU A 88 24.44 -14.15 -8.48
CA LEU A 88 24.81 -15.50 -8.90
C LEU A 88 25.65 -15.39 -10.16
N THR A 89 26.96 -15.60 -10.04
CA THR A 89 27.90 -15.54 -11.14
C THR A 89 28.21 -16.92 -11.66
N VAL A 90 27.88 -17.16 -12.93
CA VAL A 90 28.12 -18.46 -13.60
C VAL A 90 29.46 -18.44 -14.31
N SER A 91 30.25 -19.51 -14.15
CA SER A 91 31.50 -19.75 -14.87
C SER A 91 31.64 -21.22 -15.20
N GLY A 92 31.44 -21.59 -16.47
CA GLY A 92 31.44 -23.00 -16.90
C GLY A 92 30.40 -23.84 -16.13
N GLN A 93 30.85 -24.83 -15.40
CA GLN A 93 30.04 -25.74 -14.58
C GLN A 93 29.90 -25.28 -13.12
N THR A 94 30.21 -24.03 -12.81
CA THR A 94 30.15 -23.49 -11.47
C THR A 94 29.24 -22.27 -11.37
N VAL A 95 28.60 -22.11 -10.22
CA VAL A 95 27.84 -20.91 -9.84
C VAL A 95 28.38 -20.38 -8.53
N THR A 96 28.84 -19.14 -8.51
CA THR A 96 29.32 -18.48 -7.30
C THR A 96 28.24 -17.58 -6.74
N VAL A 97 27.88 -17.78 -5.49
CA VAL A 97 26.96 -16.92 -4.72
C VAL A 97 27.74 -15.77 -4.11
N GLY A 98 27.36 -14.54 -4.43
CA GLY A 98 28.02 -13.32 -3.95
C GLY A 98 27.00 -12.23 -3.58
N GLY A 99 27.53 -11.04 -3.30
CA GLY A 99 26.69 -9.90 -2.91
C GLY A 99 26.27 -9.91 -1.45
N THR A 100 25.21 -9.19 -1.12
CA THR A 100 24.68 -9.07 0.26
C THR A 100 23.36 -9.82 0.37
N VAL A 101 23.23 -10.64 1.41
CA VAL A 101 21.97 -11.33 1.72
C VAL A 101 20.97 -10.33 2.30
N ALA A 102 19.86 -10.18 1.64
CA ALA A 102 18.71 -9.40 2.11
C ALA A 102 17.41 -10.17 1.82
N VAL A 103 16.45 -10.06 2.70
CA VAL A 103 15.14 -10.70 2.55
C VAL A 103 14.04 -9.64 2.34
N PRO A 104 13.04 -9.94 1.53
CA PRO A 104 12.80 -11.18 0.80
C PRO A 104 13.50 -11.21 -0.56
N GLN A 105 14.22 -12.28 -0.87
CA GLN A 105 14.78 -12.59 -2.18
C GLN A 105 14.76 -14.10 -2.41
N ASN A 106 14.76 -14.52 -3.68
CA ASN A 106 14.85 -15.93 -4.08
C ASN A 106 16.04 -16.11 -4.99
N ALA A 107 16.88 -17.10 -4.72
CA ALA A 107 17.97 -17.51 -5.59
C ALA A 107 17.55 -18.74 -6.40
N ALA A 108 17.87 -18.80 -7.69
CA ALA A 108 17.60 -19.96 -8.52
C ALA A 108 18.75 -20.30 -9.45
N VAL A 109 18.96 -21.58 -9.65
CA VAL A 109 19.87 -22.13 -10.64
C VAL A 109 19.08 -23.00 -11.61
N ILE A 110 19.22 -22.72 -12.90
CA ILE A 110 18.62 -23.50 -13.98
C ILE A 110 19.73 -24.33 -14.61
N VAL A 111 19.55 -25.64 -14.65
CA VAL A 111 20.51 -26.59 -15.20
C VAL A 111 20.01 -27.05 -16.56
N ASN A 112 20.86 -26.93 -17.60
CA ASN A 112 20.62 -27.39 -18.97
C ASN A 112 19.35 -26.80 -19.61
N GLY A 113 18.86 -25.65 -19.10
CA GLY A 113 17.64 -25.01 -19.58
C GLY A 113 16.33 -25.78 -19.28
N ALA A 114 16.42 -26.92 -18.57
CA ALA A 114 15.31 -27.84 -18.33
C ALA A 114 14.92 -27.91 -16.86
N SER A 115 15.85 -28.02 -15.94
CA SER A 115 15.60 -28.18 -14.51
C SER A 115 15.91 -26.89 -13.76
N GLY A 116 14.97 -26.40 -12.98
CA GLY A 116 15.14 -25.20 -12.17
C GLY A 116 15.05 -25.50 -10.67
N TYR A 117 16.02 -25.00 -9.92
CA TYR A 117 16.13 -25.18 -8.48
C TYR A 117 16.09 -23.82 -7.83
N SER A 118 15.14 -23.58 -6.92
CA SER A 118 14.99 -22.31 -6.26
C SER A 118 15.01 -22.43 -4.74
N TYR A 119 15.61 -21.43 -4.11
CA TYR A 119 15.73 -21.31 -2.67
C TYR A 119 15.29 -19.93 -2.21
N ALA A 120 14.35 -19.86 -1.26
CA ALA A 120 13.93 -18.63 -0.63
C ALA A 120 14.92 -18.25 0.47
N LEU A 121 15.54 -17.08 0.37
CA LEU A 121 16.57 -16.63 1.30
C LEU A 121 15.98 -16.39 2.70
N GLN A 122 16.75 -16.78 3.72
CA GLN A 122 16.46 -16.52 5.11
C GLN A 122 17.33 -15.37 5.63
N ALA A 123 16.86 -14.65 6.67
CA ALA A 123 17.59 -13.51 7.24
C ALA A 123 18.96 -13.87 7.85
N ILE A 124 19.13 -15.14 8.24
CA ILE A 124 20.37 -15.66 8.83
C ILE A 124 21.31 -16.26 7.79
N ASP A 125 20.92 -16.30 6.52
CA ASP A 125 21.72 -16.93 5.48
C ASP A 125 23.03 -16.19 5.23
N THR A 126 23.98 -16.99 4.74
CA THR A 126 25.26 -16.54 4.20
C THR A 126 25.37 -17.03 2.75
N PRO A 127 26.23 -16.43 1.92
CA PRO A 127 26.48 -16.97 0.58
C PRO A 127 26.82 -18.47 0.55
N THR A 128 27.52 -18.95 1.59
CA THR A 128 27.86 -20.37 1.75
C THR A 128 26.64 -21.22 2.05
N SER A 129 25.75 -20.80 2.97
CA SER A 129 24.54 -21.58 3.30
C SER A 129 23.59 -21.65 2.10
N ILE A 130 23.46 -20.56 1.34
CA ILE A 130 22.66 -20.50 0.10
C ILE A 130 23.22 -21.46 -0.95
N ALA A 131 24.55 -21.45 -1.15
CA ALA A 131 25.21 -22.36 -2.08
C ALA A 131 24.99 -23.83 -1.68
N THR A 132 25.09 -24.15 -0.40
CA THR A 132 24.84 -25.49 0.15
C THR A 132 23.40 -25.91 -0.06
N ALA A 133 22.44 -25.03 0.21
CA ALA A 133 21.01 -25.31 0.02
C ALA A 133 20.68 -25.57 -1.46
N LEU A 134 21.16 -24.73 -2.38
CA LEU A 134 20.94 -24.92 -3.81
C LEU A 134 21.63 -26.19 -4.34
N ALA A 135 22.87 -26.46 -3.93
CA ALA A 135 23.58 -27.70 -4.30
C ALA A 135 22.84 -28.93 -3.82
N SER A 136 22.27 -28.90 -2.60
CA SER A 136 21.48 -29.99 -2.04
C SER A 136 20.20 -30.25 -2.86
N LEU A 137 19.55 -29.19 -3.37
CA LEU A 137 18.39 -29.32 -4.24
C LEU A 137 18.77 -29.95 -5.58
N ILE A 138 19.89 -29.51 -6.18
CA ILE A 138 20.40 -30.06 -7.44
C ILE A 138 20.83 -31.51 -7.28
N CYS A 139 21.52 -31.84 -6.16
CA CYS A 139 22.03 -33.19 -5.86
C CYS A 139 20.91 -34.27 -5.77
N ALA A 140 19.67 -33.86 -5.54
CA ALA A 140 18.54 -34.78 -5.55
C ALA A 140 18.26 -35.39 -6.96
N ASP A 141 18.60 -34.68 -8.02
CA ASP A 141 18.45 -35.12 -9.41
C ASP A 141 19.80 -35.40 -10.09
N ASP A 142 20.88 -34.73 -9.64
CA ASP A 142 22.25 -34.86 -10.11
C ASP A 142 23.20 -35.10 -8.92
N PRO A 143 23.47 -36.38 -8.57
CA PRO A 143 24.29 -36.72 -7.42
C PRO A 143 25.73 -36.21 -7.42
N GLU A 144 26.26 -35.79 -8.57
CA GLU A 144 27.60 -35.21 -8.70
C GLU A 144 27.67 -33.75 -8.29
N ALA A 145 26.50 -33.09 -8.12
CA ALA A 145 26.42 -31.69 -7.70
C ALA A 145 26.93 -31.53 -6.27
N SER A 146 27.75 -30.53 -6.05
CA SER A 146 28.36 -30.27 -4.73
C SER A 146 28.52 -28.76 -4.49
N SER A 147 28.81 -28.38 -3.25
CA SER A 147 29.18 -27.03 -2.88
C SER A 147 30.46 -26.98 -2.08
N SER A 148 31.27 -25.94 -2.32
CA SER A 148 32.45 -25.64 -1.52
C SER A 148 32.50 -24.13 -1.24
N GLY A 149 32.30 -23.75 0.03
CA GLY A 149 32.07 -22.35 0.37
C GLY A 149 30.87 -21.77 -0.40
N PRO A 150 30.98 -20.60 -1.02
CA PRO A 150 29.91 -19.99 -1.78
C PRO A 150 29.77 -20.48 -3.22
N VAL A 151 30.53 -21.52 -3.62
CA VAL A 151 30.57 -22.05 -4.98
C VAL A 151 29.81 -23.36 -5.08
N ILE A 152 28.91 -23.43 -6.05
CA ILE A 152 28.16 -24.63 -6.44
C ILE A 152 28.86 -25.20 -7.68
N THR A 153 29.11 -26.49 -7.71
CA THR A 153 29.68 -27.19 -8.88
C THR A 153 28.71 -28.26 -9.35
N VAL A 154 28.41 -28.26 -10.65
CA VAL A 154 27.52 -29.22 -11.31
C VAL A 154 28.24 -29.82 -12.52
N PRO A 155 29.02 -30.90 -12.33
CA PRO A 155 29.93 -31.43 -13.38
C PRO A 155 29.22 -31.94 -14.65
N SER A 156 27.97 -32.41 -14.48
CA SER A 156 27.15 -32.90 -15.59
C SER A 156 26.51 -31.76 -16.43
N ALA A 157 26.56 -30.51 -15.94
CA ALA A 157 25.89 -29.41 -16.62
C ALA A 157 26.58 -29.00 -17.89
N THR A 158 25.83 -28.92 -18.98
CA THR A 158 26.26 -28.32 -20.27
C THR A 158 25.98 -26.82 -20.28
N SER A 159 25.00 -26.35 -19.52
CA SER A 159 24.69 -24.93 -19.31
C SER A 159 24.12 -24.68 -17.95
N LEU A 160 24.51 -23.56 -17.34
CA LEU A 160 23.96 -23.07 -16.07
C LEU A 160 23.48 -21.64 -16.23
N ILE A 161 22.35 -21.32 -15.60
CA ILE A 161 21.85 -19.95 -15.50
C ILE A 161 21.53 -19.65 -14.04
N GLY A 162 22.19 -18.65 -13.47
CA GLY A 162 21.87 -18.12 -12.14
C GLY A 162 20.89 -16.96 -12.24
N ARG A 163 19.84 -16.96 -11.42
CA ARG A 163 18.87 -15.86 -11.33
C ARG A 163 18.58 -15.53 -9.89
N VAL A 164 18.42 -14.25 -9.59
CA VAL A 164 17.95 -13.77 -8.30
C VAL A 164 16.65 -13.02 -8.53
N GLY A 165 15.60 -13.45 -7.85
CA GLY A 165 14.30 -12.79 -7.86
C GLY A 165 14.06 -12.00 -6.60
N THR A 166 13.50 -10.83 -6.76
CA THR A 166 13.04 -9.96 -5.70
C THR A 166 11.52 -9.90 -5.72
N PHE A 167 10.95 -9.06 -4.89
CA PHE A 167 9.52 -8.93 -4.74
C PHE A 167 9.07 -7.54 -5.16
N GLY A 168 7.87 -7.46 -5.68
CA GLY A 168 7.17 -6.23 -5.98
C GLY A 168 5.77 -6.26 -5.39
N ASP A 169 5.15 -5.10 -5.26
CA ASP A 169 3.80 -5.00 -4.74
C ASP A 169 2.78 -4.95 -5.86
N SER A 170 1.70 -5.69 -5.67
CA SER A 170 0.52 -5.68 -6.53
C SER A 170 -0.68 -5.17 -5.76
N LEU A 171 -1.57 -4.49 -6.45
CA LEU A 171 -2.81 -3.92 -5.93
C LEU A 171 -3.98 -4.38 -6.79
N ARG A 172 -5.10 -4.67 -6.15
CA ARG A 172 -6.39 -4.82 -6.82
C ARG A 172 -7.46 -4.00 -6.12
N GLU A 173 -8.37 -3.47 -6.89
CA GLU A 173 -9.59 -2.84 -6.39
C GLU A 173 -10.68 -3.90 -6.25
N LEU A 174 -11.19 -4.08 -5.04
CA LEU A 174 -12.25 -5.06 -4.74
C LEU A 174 -13.63 -4.52 -5.08
N LYS A 175 -13.86 -3.25 -4.75
CA LYS A 175 -15.09 -2.52 -5.03
C LYS A 175 -14.79 -1.03 -5.12
N ARG A 176 -15.60 -0.30 -5.87
CA ARG A 176 -15.59 1.17 -5.91
C ARG A 176 -16.93 1.68 -5.40
N GLN A 177 -16.85 2.65 -4.53
CA GLN A 177 -18.02 3.23 -3.88
C GLN A 177 -17.93 4.74 -3.85
N ARG A 178 -19.12 5.36 -3.83
CA ARG A 178 -19.27 6.79 -3.62
C ARG A 178 -19.99 7.00 -2.30
N ARG A 179 -19.41 7.77 -1.42
CA ARG A 179 -19.96 8.05 -0.10
C ARG A 179 -19.93 9.54 0.19
N ASP A 180 -21.01 10.04 0.79
CA ASP A 180 -21.06 11.42 1.23
C ASP A 180 -20.33 11.54 2.57
N ILE A 181 -19.38 12.47 2.64
CA ILE A 181 -18.60 12.81 3.83
C ILE A 181 -19.01 14.19 4.27
N GLN A 182 -19.31 14.34 5.54
CA GLN A 182 -19.63 15.61 6.15
C GLN A 182 -18.42 16.13 6.93
N ILE A 183 -18.07 17.38 6.65
CA ILE A 183 -17.09 18.16 7.39
C ILE A 183 -17.91 19.20 8.16
N ALA A 184 -18.08 18.98 9.46
CA ALA A 184 -18.87 19.87 10.30
C ALA A 184 -17.95 20.86 11.03
N LEU A 185 -18.24 22.14 10.85
CA LEU A 185 -17.54 23.27 11.44
C LEU A 185 -18.34 23.75 12.65
N TRP A 186 -17.68 23.78 13.81
CA TRP A 186 -18.30 24.15 15.09
C TRP A 186 -17.59 25.38 15.65
N ALA A 187 -18.36 26.45 15.95
CA ALA A 187 -17.84 27.69 16.50
C ALA A 187 -18.76 28.24 17.59
N ASN A 188 -18.24 29.11 18.42
CA ASN A 188 -19.00 29.78 19.49
C ASN A 188 -19.67 31.08 19.03
N THR A 189 -19.37 31.56 17.82
CA THR A 189 -19.99 32.74 17.22
C THR A 189 -20.26 32.55 15.73
N PRO A 190 -21.29 33.21 15.17
CA PRO A 190 -21.54 33.20 13.73
C PRO A 190 -20.34 33.70 12.91
N LEU A 191 -19.71 34.77 13.39
CA LEU A 191 -18.57 35.39 12.71
C LEU A 191 -17.40 34.41 12.57
N LEU A 192 -17.05 33.71 13.64
CA LEU A 192 -15.98 32.71 13.63
C LEU A 192 -16.34 31.53 12.74
N ARG A 193 -17.59 31.04 12.78
CA ARG A 193 -18.09 30.01 11.85
C ARG A 193 -17.88 30.41 10.40
N ASP A 194 -18.20 31.65 10.04
CA ASP A 194 -18.12 32.15 8.67
C ASP A 194 -16.66 32.36 8.24
N GLN A 195 -15.79 32.79 9.17
CA GLN A 195 -14.34 32.87 8.93
C GLN A 195 -13.73 31.50 8.65
N ILE A 196 -14.08 30.47 9.44
CA ILE A 196 -13.63 29.09 9.20
C ILE A 196 -14.06 28.62 7.81
N ALA A 197 -15.35 28.84 7.50
CA ALA A 197 -15.90 28.41 6.23
C ALA A 197 -15.27 29.12 5.03
N SER A 198 -14.98 30.42 5.17
CA SER A 198 -14.35 31.21 4.09
C SER A 198 -12.91 30.76 3.78
N LEU A 199 -12.20 30.15 4.74
CA LEU A 199 -10.88 29.57 4.53
C LEU A 199 -10.99 28.15 3.95
N LEU A 200 -11.87 27.32 4.50
CA LEU A 200 -11.90 25.90 4.20
C LEU A 200 -12.67 25.58 2.92
N ASP A 201 -13.81 26.23 2.66
CA ASP A 201 -14.69 25.92 1.53
C ASP A 201 -13.98 26.12 0.17
N PRO A 202 -13.29 27.25 -0.09
CA PRO A 202 -12.55 27.41 -1.34
C PRO A 202 -11.39 26.42 -1.49
N ALA A 203 -10.69 26.11 -0.39
CA ALA A 203 -9.58 25.15 -0.41
C ALA A 203 -10.04 23.74 -0.77
N LEU A 204 -11.17 23.30 -0.20
CA LEU A 204 -11.75 22.01 -0.54
C LEU A 204 -12.37 22.00 -1.94
N ALA A 205 -13.02 23.08 -2.35
CA ALA A 205 -13.64 23.20 -3.68
C ALA A 205 -12.60 23.19 -4.82
N ALA A 206 -11.38 23.65 -4.55
CA ALA A 206 -10.28 23.60 -5.50
C ALA A 206 -9.68 22.19 -5.68
N MET A 207 -10.03 21.25 -4.80
CA MET A 207 -9.50 19.88 -4.82
C MET A 207 -10.47 18.93 -5.52
N GLU A 208 -10.07 18.40 -6.66
CA GLU A 208 -10.83 17.35 -7.34
C GLU A 208 -10.48 15.94 -6.79
N PHE A 209 -9.25 15.75 -6.34
CA PHE A 209 -8.74 14.46 -5.89
C PHE A 209 -8.01 14.57 -4.56
N ILE A 210 -8.19 13.56 -3.71
CA ILE A 210 -7.42 13.36 -2.47
C ILE A 210 -6.55 12.12 -2.60
N ALA A 211 -5.29 12.22 -2.18
CA ALA A 211 -4.38 11.09 -2.14
C ALA A 211 -4.69 10.18 -0.93
N LEU A 212 -4.72 8.88 -1.15
CA LEU A 212 -4.90 7.87 -0.11
C LEU A 212 -3.56 7.20 0.24
N ALA A 213 -3.50 6.59 1.40
CA ALA A 213 -2.25 6.02 1.95
C ALA A 213 -1.63 4.91 1.08
N ASP A 214 -2.43 4.22 0.28
CA ASP A 214 -1.97 3.15 -0.62
C ASP A 214 -1.58 3.62 -2.03
N GLY A 215 -1.45 4.94 -2.23
CA GLY A 215 -1.11 5.54 -3.51
C GLY A 215 -2.29 5.67 -4.49
N THR A 216 -3.48 5.25 -4.11
CA THR A 216 -4.69 5.50 -4.89
C THR A 216 -5.25 6.90 -4.60
N VAL A 217 -6.28 7.30 -5.33
CA VAL A 217 -6.93 8.60 -5.16
C VAL A 217 -8.43 8.46 -4.97
N GLY A 218 -9.00 9.34 -4.13
CA GLY A 218 -10.43 9.55 -4.03
C GLY A 218 -10.84 10.79 -4.79
N ARG A 219 -11.89 10.70 -5.64
CA ARG A 219 -12.46 11.85 -6.33
C ARG A 219 -13.48 12.54 -5.45
N MET A 220 -13.29 13.85 -5.23
CA MET A 220 -14.20 14.68 -4.46
C MET A 220 -15.16 15.46 -5.36
N VAL A 221 -16.43 15.54 -4.97
CA VAL A 221 -17.45 16.36 -5.62
C VAL A 221 -18.26 17.07 -4.55
N TYR A 222 -18.36 18.39 -4.64
CA TYR A 222 -19.19 19.18 -3.74
C TYR A 222 -20.68 18.79 -3.86
N VAL A 223 -21.35 18.64 -2.71
CA VAL A 223 -22.77 18.29 -2.64
C VAL A 223 -23.61 19.45 -2.08
N GLY A 224 -23.15 20.09 -1.03
CA GLY A 224 -23.89 21.17 -0.40
C GLY A 224 -23.27 21.68 0.88
N SER A 225 -23.73 22.82 1.36
CA SER A 225 -23.26 23.45 2.61
C SER A 225 -24.44 23.89 3.48
N PRO A 226 -25.20 22.96 4.09
CA PRO A 226 -26.25 23.35 5.03
C PRO A 226 -25.63 23.88 6.32
N HIS A 227 -26.25 24.92 6.88
CA HIS A 227 -25.95 25.38 8.23
C HIS A 227 -27.16 25.23 9.14
N ASP A 228 -26.89 25.12 10.43
CA ASP A 228 -27.91 24.92 11.45
C ASP A 228 -27.59 25.81 12.64
N ASP A 229 -28.47 26.78 12.88
CA ASP A 229 -28.38 27.74 13.95
C ASP A 229 -29.52 27.55 14.96
N THR A 230 -30.17 26.37 14.98
CA THR A 230 -31.33 26.11 15.85
C THR A 230 -30.98 26.04 17.34
N VAL A 231 -29.71 25.80 17.68
CA VAL A 231 -29.21 25.64 19.06
C VAL A 231 -28.42 26.86 19.53
N GLN A 232 -28.79 28.06 19.07
CA GLN A 232 -28.09 29.32 19.40
C GLN A 232 -27.97 29.58 20.89
N LYS A 233 -28.93 29.12 21.71
CA LYS A 233 -28.93 29.28 23.18
C LYS A 233 -27.76 28.58 23.88
N GLU A 234 -27.13 27.61 23.22
CA GLU A 234 -25.99 26.85 23.76
C GLU A 234 -24.64 27.35 23.21
N ILE A 235 -24.58 28.55 22.57
CA ILE A 235 -23.36 29.10 21.96
C ILE A 235 -22.79 28.10 20.94
N LEU A 236 -23.67 27.46 20.17
CA LEU A 236 -23.32 26.43 19.23
C LEU A 236 -23.77 26.82 17.82
N TYR A 237 -22.82 27.25 16.98
CA TYR A 237 -23.04 27.58 15.60
C TYR A 237 -22.35 26.56 14.72
N ARG A 238 -23.14 25.93 13.83
CA ARG A 238 -22.64 24.85 12.98
C ARG A 238 -22.86 25.14 11.51
N ARG A 239 -21.83 24.94 10.71
CA ARG A 239 -21.95 24.84 9.24
C ARG A 239 -21.37 23.50 8.79
N ASN A 240 -22.06 22.83 7.89
CA ASN A 240 -21.59 21.57 7.32
C ASN A 240 -21.14 21.80 5.89
N LEU A 241 -20.02 21.21 5.51
CA LEU A 241 -19.59 21.07 4.13
C LEU A 241 -19.73 19.59 3.76
N ILE A 242 -20.51 19.28 2.76
CA ILE A 242 -20.78 17.91 2.34
C ILE A 242 -20.13 17.68 0.98
N TYR A 243 -19.25 16.69 0.92
CA TYR A 243 -18.59 16.23 -0.28
C TYR A 243 -18.91 14.76 -0.52
N SER A 244 -19.18 14.43 -1.77
CA SER A 244 -19.30 13.04 -2.20
C SER A 244 -17.93 12.57 -2.67
N VAL A 245 -17.39 11.55 -2.01
CA VAL A 245 -16.07 11.00 -2.32
C VAL A 245 -16.25 9.64 -2.99
N GLU A 246 -15.70 9.51 -4.20
CA GLU A 246 -15.63 8.24 -4.92
C GLU A 246 -14.25 7.64 -4.76
N TYR A 247 -14.16 6.44 -4.18
CA TYR A 247 -12.90 5.75 -3.90
C TYR A 247 -13.05 4.24 -4.04
N GLY A 248 -11.93 3.56 -4.26
CA GLY A 248 -11.85 2.10 -4.29
C GLY A 248 -11.48 1.53 -2.94
N THR A 249 -12.12 0.42 -2.54
CA THR A 249 -11.59 -0.44 -1.49
C THR A 249 -10.58 -1.37 -2.13
N THR A 250 -9.33 -1.31 -1.68
CA THR A 250 -8.20 -1.98 -2.31
C THR A 250 -7.64 -3.10 -1.45
N GLN A 251 -6.97 -4.03 -2.09
CA GLN A 251 -6.15 -5.05 -1.46
C GLN A 251 -4.76 -5.01 -2.09
N THR A 252 -3.72 -5.06 -1.26
CA THR A 252 -2.33 -5.18 -1.70
C THR A 252 -1.80 -6.56 -1.35
N ARG A 253 -0.86 -7.04 -2.15
CA ARG A 253 -0.04 -8.21 -1.84
C ARG A 253 1.36 -8.01 -2.41
N THR A 254 2.33 -8.65 -1.79
CA THR A 254 3.69 -8.72 -2.28
C THR A 254 3.86 -9.99 -3.11
N ASP A 255 4.26 -9.84 -4.37
CA ASP A 255 4.43 -10.92 -5.33
C ASP A 255 5.92 -11.12 -5.65
N ALA A 256 6.36 -12.37 -5.70
CA ALA A 256 7.71 -12.71 -6.15
C ALA A 256 7.84 -12.53 -7.67
N ALA A 257 9.00 -12.03 -8.10
CA ALA A 257 9.35 -12.07 -9.52
C ALA A 257 9.54 -13.53 -9.97
N ILE A 258 9.03 -13.85 -11.16
CA ILE A 258 9.20 -15.17 -11.76
C ILE A 258 10.65 -15.29 -12.24
N ILE A 259 11.43 -16.15 -11.61
CA ILE A 259 12.84 -16.40 -11.95
C ILE A 259 13.03 -17.71 -12.74
N VAL A 260 12.09 -18.65 -12.58
CA VAL A 260 12.06 -19.90 -13.33
C VAL A 260 10.64 -20.11 -13.85
N PRO A 261 10.37 -19.94 -15.16
CA PRO A 261 9.08 -20.29 -15.73
C PRO A 261 8.96 -21.81 -15.86
N ILE A 262 7.84 -22.37 -15.43
CA ILE A 262 7.44 -23.72 -15.74
C ILE A 262 6.58 -23.63 -16.99
N VAL A 263 6.98 -24.27 -18.06
CA VAL A 263 6.17 -24.40 -19.28
C VAL A 263 5.75 -25.87 -19.39
N ASP A 264 4.51 -26.13 -19.06
CA ASP A 264 3.89 -27.44 -19.35
C ASP A 264 3.40 -27.39 -20.80
N ASP A 265 4.18 -27.94 -21.72
CA ASP A 265 3.75 -28.15 -23.10
C ASP A 265 2.70 -29.29 -23.12
N PHE A 266 1.45 -28.92 -23.06
CA PHE A 266 0.32 -29.81 -23.36
C PHE A 266 0.23 -30.05 -24.89
N CYS A 267 1.17 -30.80 -25.43
CA CYS A 267 0.98 -31.45 -26.72
C CYS A 267 0.14 -32.70 -26.49
N GLY A 268 -1.14 -32.67 -26.92
CA GLY A 268 -2.10 -33.71 -26.64
C GLY A 268 -1.58 -35.13 -26.79
N PHE A 269 -2.06 -36.00 -25.89
CA PHE A 269 -1.93 -37.46 -25.82
C PHE A 269 -0.83 -38.10 -24.99
N SER A 270 -0.09 -37.41 -24.13
CA SER A 270 0.53 -38.10 -22.96
C SER A 270 0.79 -37.11 -21.86
N PRO A 271 0.40 -37.38 -20.62
CA PRO A 271 0.81 -36.54 -19.49
C PRO A 271 2.29 -36.78 -19.22
N ILE A 272 3.13 -35.88 -19.69
CA ILE A 272 4.51 -35.83 -19.23
C ILE A 272 4.47 -35.09 -17.90
N THR A 273 4.37 -35.83 -16.82
CA THR A 273 4.58 -35.32 -15.46
C THR A 273 6.07 -35.12 -15.25
N THR A 274 6.58 -33.98 -15.62
CA THR A 274 7.93 -33.56 -15.20
C THR A 274 7.76 -32.38 -14.27
N SER A 275 7.98 -32.58 -12.98
CA SER A 275 8.16 -31.48 -12.03
C SER A 275 9.52 -30.84 -12.34
N LEU A 276 9.48 -29.72 -13.07
CA LEU A 276 10.70 -29.01 -13.53
C LEU A 276 11.26 -28.04 -12.47
N VAL A 277 10.59 -27.86 -11.36
CA VAL A 277 11.04 -26.95 -10.30
C VAL A 277 10.98 -27.63 -8.94
N LYS A 278 12.11 -27.65 -8.25
CA LYS A 278 12.18 -27.98 -6.83
C LYS A 278 12.45 -26.72 -6.02
N SER A 279 11.64 -26.47 -5.00
CA SER A 279 11.79 -25.32 -4.11
C SER A 279 11.68 -25.76 -2.66
N VAL A 280 12.42 -25.09 -1.79
CA VAL A 280 12.24 -25.15 -0.35
C VAL A 280 11.53 -23.86 0.06
N VAL A 281 10.34 -24.01 0.64
CA VAL A 281 9.62 -22.93 1.31
C VAL A 281 9.85 -23.14 2.80
N ALA A 282 10.44 -22.18 3.45
CA ALA A 282 10.68 -22.18 4.89
C ALA A 282 9.45 -21.66 5.64
#